data_cbd681869d9db9f2f06a2625b8ea6ce0
#
_entry.id   cbd681869d9db9f2f06a2625b8ea6ce0
#
_cell.length_a   1.000
_cell.length_b   1.000
_cell.length_c   1.000
_cell.angle_alpha   90.00
_cell.angle_beta   90.00
_cell.angle_gamma   90.00
#
_symmetry.space_group_name_H-M   'P 1'
#
loop_
_entity.id
_entity.type
_entity.pdbx_description
1 polymer ?
#
loop_
_entity_poly.entity_id
_entity_poly.type
_entity_poly.pdbx_seq_one_letter_code
_entity_poly.pdbx_strand_id
1 'polypeptide(L)'
;AQRKRMLAEQPAWRRDIHTAHPTWNAGTPPVTHARMGGELASACGLCHAPLHRLLSLREPARAGIDSANPIEFATCLSCQGWGSDGPMFFRHDADGLARAHPAQQRGVPSAPDFVTGALLDTEVQLFAAPARWACQDWGESNGRQNLSRVGGAPSWVQSADYPACPDCQQDMAAVMQLDSGLPQADGGEWLWGSGGCNYTFWCPDCRVSGQLWQCT
;
A
#
# COMPACT_ATOMS: atom_id res chain seq x y z
N ALA A 1 -0.04 19.20 18.95
CA ALA A 1 -0.23 20.31 18.00
C ALA A 1 0.39 19.97 16.63
N GLN A 2 1.65 19.51 16.58
CA GLN A 2 2.35 19.17 15.33
C GLN A 2 1.68 18.00 14.56
N ARG A 3 1.24 16.95 15.27
CA ARG A 3 0.53 15.82 14.69
C ARG A 3 -0.81 16.23 14.04
N LYS A 4 -1.59 17.11 14.66
CA LYS A 4 -2.82 17.65 14.07
C LYS A 4 -2.56 18.47 12.80
N ARG A 5 -1.43 19.17 12.75
CA ARG A 5 -1.04 19.97 11.58
C ARG A 5 -0.64 19.06 10.41
N MET A 6 0.17 18.03 10.65
CA MET A 6 0.54 17.04 9.62
C MET A 6 -0.69 16.34 9.04
N LEU A 7 -1.67 16.02 9.88
CA LEU A 7 -2.92 15.36 9.45
C LEU A 7 -3.80 16.26 8.58
N ALA A 8 -3.79 17.57 8.84
CA ALA A 8 -4.57 18.54 8.07
C ALA A 8 -3.96 18.89 6.71
N GLU A 9 -2.66 18.65 6.52
CA GLU A 9 -1.91 19.07 5.33
C GLU A 9 -1.76 17.97 4.28
N GLN A 10 -2.06 16.70 4.61
CA GLN A 10 -1.96 15.60 3.65
C GLN A 10 -3.32 15.25 3.05
N PRO A 11 -3.50 15.41 1.74
CA PRO A 11 -4.72 14.97 1.08
C PRO A 11 -4.82 13.45 1.14
N ALA A 12 -5.99 12.93 1.45
CA ALA A 12 -6.30 11.52 1.31
C ALA A 12 -7.04 11.28 -0.01
N TRP A 13 -6.67 10.22 -0.69
CA TRP A 13 -7.29 9.79 -1.94
C TRP A 13 -7.97 8.45 -1.74
N ARG A 14 -9.17 8.33 -2.24
CA ARG A 14 -9.93 7.10 -2.17
C ARG A 14 -9.69 6.23 -3.39
N ARG A 15 -9.51 4.94 -3.18
CA ARG A 15 -9.56 3.92 -4.22
C ARG A 15 -11.00 3.48 -4.44
N ASP A 16 -11.41 3.44 -5.68
CA ASP A 16 -12.69 2.88 -6.08
C ASP A 16 -12.43 1.61 -6.89
N ILE A 17 -12.46 0.46 -6.24
CA ILE A 17 -12.30 -0.85 -6.91
C ILE A 17 -13.61 -1.60 -7.05
N HIS A 18 -14.55 -1.33 -6.20
CA HIS A 18 -15.84 -1.99 -6.23
C HIS A 18 -16.92 -0.95 -6.40
N THR A 19 -17.70 -1.10 -7.46
CA THR A 19 -18.93 -0.37 -7.69
C THR A 19 -19.09 0.78 -6.72
N ALA A 20 -18.53 1.91 -7.12
CA ALA A 20 -18.70 3.16 -6.41
C ALA A 20 -20.10 3.20 -5.82
N HIS A 21 -20.20 3.53 -4.56
CA HIS A 21 -21.49 3.92 -4.05
C HIS A 21 -22.02 4.99 -5.02
N PRO A 22 -23.10 4.76 -5.77
CA PRO A 22 -23.47 5.56 -6.95
C PRO A 22 -23.59 7.06 -6.69
N THR A 23 -23.77 7.43 -5.42
CA THR A 23 -23.92 8.82 -4.99
C THR A 23 -22.60 9.57 -4.77
N TRP A 24 -21.46 8.89 -4.78
CA TRP A 24 -20.18 9.48 -4.37
C TRP A 24 -19.38 10.09 -5.50
N ASN A 25 -19.45 9.50 -6.69
CA ASN A 25 -18.64 9.86 -7.84
C ASN A 25 -19.46 10.48 -8.98
N ALA A 26 -20.78 10.63 -8.78
CA ALA A 26 -21.63 11.21 -9.81
C ALA A 26 -21.13 12.61 -10.19
N GLY A 27 -20.47 12.70 -11.36
CA GLY A 27 -19.97 13.94 -11.91
C GLY A 27 -18.60 14.42 -11.40
N THR A 28 -17.91 13.70 -10.51
CA THR A 28 -16.56 14.06 -10.07
C THR A 28 -15.53 13.31 -10.92
N PRO A 29 -14.65 13.99 -11.67
CA PRO A 29 -13.61 13.32 -12.42
C PRO A 29 -12.57 12.70 -11.46
N PRO A 30 -11.95 11.57 -11.84
CA PRO A 30 -10.84 11.01 -11.07
C PRO A 30 -9.64 11.97 -11.11
N VAL A 31 -8.89 12.01 -10.04
CA VAL A 31 -7.65 12.81 -9.95
C VAL A 31 -6.54 12.15 -10.74
N THR A 32 -6.46 10.84 -10.67
CA THR A 32 -5.49 10.04 -11.40
C THR A 32 -5.99 8.60 -11.57
N HIS A 33 -5.40 7.91 -12.54
CA HIS A 33 -5.58 6.49 -12.76
C HIS A 33 -4.37 5.74 -12.21
N ALA A 34 -4.62 4.54 -11.70
CA ALA A 34 -3.61 3.66 -11.16
C ALA A 34 -3.89 2.22 -11.60
N ARG A 35 -2.94 1.33 -11.38
CA ARG A 35 -3.09 -0.11 -11.62
C ARG A 35 -2.81 -0.86 -10.33
N MET A 36 -3.61 -1.87 -10.04
CA MET A 36 -3.47 -2.75 -8.88
C MET A 36 -3.39 -4.20 -9.31
N GLY A 37 -2.83 -5.03 -8.43
CA GLY A 37 -2.79 -6.47 -8.64
C GLY A 37 -1.84 -6.92 -9.74
N GLY A 38 -1.93 -8.19 -10.05
CA GLY A 38 -1.02 -8.87 -10.96
C GLY A 38 0.33 -9.21 -10.33
N GLU A 39 0.95 -10.24 -10.87
CA GLU A 39 2.32 -10.62 -10.54
C GLU A 39 3.32 -9.69 -11.23
N LEU A 40 4.45 -9.46 -10.58
CA LEU A 40 5.57 -8.70 -11.11
C LEU A 40 6.67 -9.63 -11.62
N ALA A 41 7.49 -9.13 -12.52
CA ALA A 41 8.67 -9.87 -13.00
C ALA A 41 9.75 -10.02 -11.91
N SER A 42 9.69 -9.22 -10.85
CA SER A 42 10.61 -9.29 -9.72
C SER A 42 10.16 -10.31 -8.69
N ALA A 43 11.14 -10.97 -8.05
CA ALA A 43 10.90 -11.97 -7.02
C ALA A 43 11.17 -11.44 -5.61
N CYS A 44 10.53 -12.05 -4.64
CA CYS A 44 10.77 -11.81 -3.22
C CYS A 44 12.21 -12.18 -2.83
N GLY A 45 12.90 -11.34 -2.09
CA GLY A 45 14.24 -11.60 -1.61
C GLY A 45 14.33 -12.70 -0.55
N LEU A 46 13.23 -13.03 0.11
CA LEU A 46 13.17 -14.00 1.19
C LEU A 46 12.76 -15.40 0.70
N CYS A 47 11.63 -15.51 0.00
CA CYS A 47 11.07 -16.81 -0.43
C CYS A 47 11.18 -17.05 -1.93
N HIS A 48 11.62 -16.06 -2.71
CA HIS A 48 11.76 -16.09 -4.17
C HIS A 48 10.45 -16.29 -4.95
N ALA A 49 9.30 -16.24 -4.29
CA ALA A 49 8.01 -16.20 -4.97
C ALA A 49 7.86 -14.87 -5.75
N PRO A 50 7.05 -14.82 -6.81
CA PRO A 50 6.74 -13.57 -7.50
C PRO A 50 6.23 -12.51 -6.53
N LEU A 51 6.65 -11.27 -6.74
CA LEU A 51 6.04 -10.13 -6.05
C LEU A 51 4.70 -9.78 -6.72
N HIS A 52 3.82 -9.16 -5.95
CA HIS A 52 2.52 -8.70 -6.42
C HIS A 52 2.45 -7.18 -6.31
N ARG A 53 1.89 -6.54 -7.34
CA ARG A 53 1.62 -5.10 -7.32
C ARG A 53 0.51 -4.80 -6.32
N LEU A 54 0.78 -3.91 -5.38
CA LEU A 54 -0.26 -3.29 -4.58
C LEU A 54 -0.89 -2.11 -5.32
N LEU A 55 -0.05 -1.20 -5.83
CA LEU A 55 -0.48 -0.05 -6.58
C LEU A 55 0.65 0.46 -7.47
N SER A 56 0.35 0.81 -8.71
CA SER A 56 1.26 1.52 -9.61
C SER A 56 0.65 2.87 -9.99
N LEU A 57 1.44 3.93 -9.82
CA LEU A 57 1.08 5.31 -10.14
C LEU A 57 2.05 5.88 -11.16
N ARG A 58 1.53 6.41 -12.25
CA ARG A 58 2.35 7.14 -13.25
C ARG A 58 2.70 8.54 -12.78
N GLU A 59 1.81 9.17 -12.05
CA GLU A 59 1.93 10.53 -11.54
C GLU A 59 1.73 10.56 -10.01
N PRO A 60 2.69 10.01 -9.22
CA PRO A 60 2.53 9.87 -7.77
C PRO A 60 2.33 11.21 -7.05
N ALA A 61 2.92 12.29 -7.56
CA ALA A 61 2.75 13.62 -7.00
C ALA A 61 1.28 14.08 -7.00
N ARG A 62 0.46 13.65 -7.96
CA ARG A 62 -0.99 13.93 -7.98
C ARG A 62 -1.73 13.25 -6.82
N ALA A 63 -1.20 12.16 -6.33
CA ALA A 63 -1.71 11.45 -5.16
C ALA A 63 -1.03 11.90 -3.84
N GLY A 64 -0.26 12.98 -3.87
CA GLY A 64 0.44 13.52 -2.72
C GLY A 64 1.67 12.72 -2.28
N ILE A 65 2.20 11.86 -3.15
CA ILE A 65 3.43 11.09 -2.88
C ILE A 65 4.62 11.86 -3.44
N ASP A 66 5.61 12.11 -2.60
CA ASP A 66 6.84 12.81 -3.01
C ASP A 66 7.72 11.89 -3.87
N SER A 67 7.40 11.85 -5.15
CA SER A 67 8.17 11.16 -6.19
C SER A 67 7.94 11.84 -7.53
N ALA A 68 9.02 12.24 -8.17
CA ALA A 68 8.99 12.82 -9.51
C ALA A 68 8.80 11.77 -10.62
N ASN A 69 9.12 10.50 -10.32
CA ASN A 69 9.04 9.39 -11.25
C ASN A 69 7.82 8.50 -10.94
N PRO A 70 7.35 7.70 -11.90
CA PRO A 70 6.40 6.64 -11.62
C PRO A 70 6.85 5.78 -10.45
N ILE A 71 5.90 5.19 -9.73
CA ILE A 71 6.19 4.33 -8.59
C ILE A 71 5.28 3.11 -8.61
N GLU A 72 5.85 1.95 -8.29
CA GLU A 72 5.13 0.68 -8.18
C GLU A 72 5.34 0.09 -6.78
N PHE A 73 4.35 0.17 -5.94
CA PHE A 73 4.36 -0.49 -4.63
C PHE A 73 4.06 -1.98 -4.80
N ALA A 74 4.91 -2.81 -4.20
CA ALA A 74 4.84 -4.26 -4.31
C ALA A 74 4.78 -4.93 -2.95
N THR A 75 4.37 -6.19 -2.92
CA THR A 75 4.39 -7.06 -1.75
C THR A 75 4.72 -8.49 -2.15
N CYS A 76 5.10 -9.31 -1.17
CA CYS A 76 5.12 -10.75 -1.29
C CYS A 76 3.96 -11.35 -0.50
N LEU A 77 2.92 -11.83 -1.17
CA LEU A 77 1.77 -12.42 -0.49
C LEU A 77 2.15 -13.67 0.32
N SER A 78 3.09 -14.48 -0.18
CA SER A 78 3.56 -15.67 0.53
C SER A 78 4.23 -15.35 1.86
N CYS A 79 5.05 -14.28 1.94
CA CYS A 79 5.67 -13.86 3.19
C CYS A 79 4.73 -13.09 4.11
N GLN A 80 3.74 -12.40 3.54
CA GLN A 80 2.80 -11.57 4.31
C GLN A 80 1.57 -12.34 4.81
N GLY A 81 1.42 -13.62 4.45
CA GLY A 81 0.22 -14.36 4.78
C GLY A 81 0.05 -14.72 6.25
N TRP A 82 1.12 -15.09 6.96
CA TRP A 82 1.02 -15.66 8.31
C TRP A 82 2.10 -15.22 9.29
N GLY A 83 2.74 -14.13 9.06
CA GLY A 83 3.71 -13.60 10.01
C GLY A 83 4.94 -13.08 9.32
N SER A 84 4.91 -11.84 8.91
CA SER A 84 6.16 -11.13 8.71
C SER A 84 6.70 -10.76 10.08
N ASP A 85 7.91 -11.17 10.37
CA ASP A 85 8.64 -10.73 11.58
C ASP A 85 9.04 -9.24 11.48
N GLY A 86 8.21 -8.41 10.84
CA GLY A 86 8.44 -6.99 10.67
C GLY A 86 8.11 -6.47 9.25
N PRO A 87 8.44 -5.22 8.96
CA PRO A 87 8.16 -4.60 7.68
C PRO A 87 8.98 -5.23 6.54
N MET A 88 8.36 -5.34 5.36
CA MET A 88 9.06 -5.69 4.12
C MET A 88 9.50 -4.43 3.40
N PHE A 89 10.72 -4.42 2.87
CA PHE A 89 11.29 -3.28 2.16
C PHE A 89 11.60 -3.60 0.70
N PHE A 90 11.36 -2.60 -0.16
CA PHE A 90 11.62 -2.68 -1.59
C PHE A 90 12.34 -1.43 -2.05
N ARG A 91 13.39 -1.61 -2.86
CA ARG A 91 14.08 -0.52 -3.53
C ARG A 91 13.46 -0.29 -4.91
N HIS A 92 13.36 0.97 -5.31
CA HIS A 92 12.80 1.35 -6.60
C HIS A 92 13.90 1.84 -7.53
N ASP A 93 13.90 1.32 -8.77
CA ASP A 93 14.81 1.78 -9.82
C ASP A 93 14.36 3.13 -10.43
N ALA A 94 15.04 3.59 -11.46
CA ALA A 94 14.75 4.87 -12.11
C ALA A 94 13.33 4.90 -12.72
N ASP A 95 12.83 3.74 -13.16
CA ASP A 95 11.51 3.61 -13.75
C ASP A 95 10.41 3.38 -12.69
N GLY A 96 10.80 3.34 -11.42
CA GLY A 96 9.89 3.16 -10.29
C GLY A 96 9.50 1.71 -10.01
N LEU A 97 10.15 0.74 -10.65
CA LEU A 97 9.86 -0.67 -10.46
C LEU A 97 10.41 -1.18 -9.13
N ALA A 98 9.57 -1.89 -8.38
CA ALA A 98 9.93 -2.43 -7.09
C ALA A 98 10.80 -3.70 -7.21
N ARG A 99 11.86 -3.75 -6.42
CA ARG A 99 12.73 -4.92 -6.23
C ARG A 99 12.96 -5.18 -4.76
N ALA A 100 13.12 -6.43 -4.37
CA ALA A 100 13.43 -6.77 -2.99
C ALA A 100 14.65 -5.99 -2.49
N HIS A 101 14.54 -5.39 -1.31
CA HIS A 101 15.64 -4.63 -0.72
C HIS A 101 16.81 -5.57 -0.37
N PRO A 102 18.09 -5.19 -0.65
CA PRO A 102 19.25 -6.04 -0.38
C PRO A 102 19.36 -6.54 1.06
N ALA A 103 18.95 -5.73 2.04
CA ALA A 103 18.94 -6.11 3.45
C ALA A 103 17.99 -7.27 3.78
N GLN A 104 17.05 -7.59 2.89
CA GLN A 104 16.07 -8.67 3.05
C GLN A 104 16.26 -9.78 2.02
N GLN A 105 17.44 -9.95 1.47
CA GLN A 105 17.76 -11.05 0.57
C GLN A 105 18.35 -12.23 1.33
N ARG A 106 17.88 -13.43 1.03
CA ARG A 106 18.44 -14.70 1.51
C ARG A 106 19.08 -15.45 0.34
N GLY A 107 20.24 -16.05 0.60
CA GLY A 107 20.94 -16.85 -0.41
C GLY A 107 20.23 -18.18 -0.74
N VAL A 108 19.47 -18.72 0.21
CA VAL A 108 18.65 -19.91 0.03
C VAL A 108 17.18 -19.52 0.23
N PRO A 109 16.31 -19.79 -0.74
CA PRO A 109 14.89 -19.50 -0.62
C PRO A 109 14.30 -20.25 0.58
N SER A 110 13.50 -19.56 1.38
CA SER A 110 12.54 -20.25 2.24
C SER A 110 11.38 -20.67 1.35
N ALA A 111 10.99 -21.93 1.38
CA ALA A 111 9.75 -22.31 0.70
C ALA A 111 8.62 -21.43 1.24
N PRO A 112 7.75 -20.89 0.37
CA PRO A 112 6.59 -20.16 0.85
C PRO A 112 5.73 -21.10 1.69
N ASP A 113 5.26 -20.62 2.83
CA ASP A 113 4.43 -21.43 3.74
C ASP A 113 3.12 -21.87 3.09
N PHE A 114 2.70 -21.14 2.06
CA PHE A 114 1.55 -21.51 1.24
C PHE A 114 1.62 -20.84 -0.15
N VAL A 115 0.97 -21.44 -1.11
CA VAL A 115 0.78 -20.89 -2.46
C VAL A 115 -0.48 -20.03 -2.42
N THR A 116 -0.35 -18.77 -2.76
CA THR A 116 -1.48 -17.84 -2.85
C THR A 116 -1.86 -17.60 -4.31
N GLY A 117 -3.15 -17.36 -4.54
CA GLY A 117 -3.61 -16.82 -5.83
C GLY A 117 -3.06 -15.42 -6.05
N ALA A 118 -2.78 -15.07 -7.30
CA ALA A 118 -2.37 -13.72 -7.65
C ALA A 118 -3.50 -12.72 -7.37
N LEU A 119 -3.14 -11.49 -6.95
CA LEU A 119 -4.12 -10.40 -6.92
C LEU A 119 -4.62 -10.12 -8.34
N LEU A 120 -5.92 -9.83 -8.47
CA LEU A 120 -6.52 -9.51 -9.76
C LEU A 120 -5.89 -8.23 -10.32
N ASP A 121 -5.30 -8.34 -11.51
CA ASP A 121 -4.73 -7.21 -12.22
C ASP A 121 -5.86 -6.33 -12.77
N THR A 122 -5.97 -5.10 -12.27
CA THR A 122 -7.07 -4.20 -12.61
C THR A 122 -6.66 -2.74 -12.63
N GLU A 123 -7.29 -1.95 -13.46
CA GLU A 123 -7.20 -0.51 -13.41
C GLU A 123 -8.12 0.04 -12.32
N VAL A 124 -7.61 1.03 -11.59
CA VAL A 124 -8.35 1.72 -10.54
C VAL A 124 -8.30 3.22 -10.75
N GLN A 125 -9.32 3.90 -10.28
CA GLN A 125 -9.42 5.36 -10.31
C GLN A 125 -9.29 5.90 -8.89
N LEU A 126 -8.49 6.94 -8.72
CA LEU A 126 -8.35 7.63 -7.45
C LEU A 126 -9.15 8.92 -7.48
N PHE A 127 -9.99 9.09 -6.47
CA PHE A 127 -10.82 10.27 -6.29
C PHE A 127 -10.42 11.00 -5.01
N ALA A 128 -10.55 12.33 -5.01
CA ALA A 128 -10.33 13.11 -3.82
C ALA A 128 -11.27 12.65 -2.69
N ALA A 129 -10.69 12.31 -1.55
CA ALA A 129 -11.46 11.98 -0.37
C ALA A 129 -12.01 13.24 0.30
N PRO A 130 -13.22 13.18 0.89
CA PRO A 130 -13.73 14.28 1.70
C PRO A 130 -12.77 14.60 2.86
N ALA A 131 -12.63 15.89 3.19
CA ALA A 131 -11.71 16.36 4.23
C ALA A 131 -11.92 15.68 5.60
N ARG A 132 -13.15 15.29 5.93
CA ARG A 132 -13.48 14.55 7.15
C ARG A 132 -12.74 13.21 7.28
N TRP A 133 -12.33 12.61 6.16
CA TRP A 133 -11.62 11.34 6.13
C TRP A 133 -10.10 11.50 6.15
N ALA A 134 -9.61 12.72 6.13
CA ALA A 134 -8.19 12.99 6.34
C ALA A 134 -7.79 12.93 7.82
N CYS A 135 -8.74 12.77 8.75
CA CYS A 135 -8.45 12.62 10.16
C CYS A 135 -8.26 11.15 10.56
N GLN A 136 -7.54 10.94 11.66
CA GLN A 136 -7.27 9.60 12.21
C GLN A 136 -8.33 9.12 13.20
N ASP A 137 -9.50 9.71 13.21
CA ASP A 137 -10.57 9.17 14.03
C ASP A 137 -11.02 7.85 13.42
N TRP A 138 -10.75 6.76 14.13
CA TRP A 138 -11.13 5.42 13.70
C TRP A 138 -12.64 5.29 13.44
N GLY A 139 -13.46 5.89 14.30
CA GLY A 139 -14.91 5.82 14.16
C GLY A 139 -15.45 6.57 12.93
N GLU A 140 -14.81 7.69 12.55
CA GLU A 140 -15.27 8.53 11.44
C GLU A 140 -14.54 8.24 10.12
N SER A 141 -13.30 7.78 10.18
CA SER A 141 -12.45 7.58 8.99
C SER A 141 -12.40 6.15 8.48
N ASN A 142 -12.94 5.17 9.20
CA ASN A 142 -12.87 3.75 8.86
C ASN A 142 -14.19 3.13 8.40
N GLY A 143 -15.03 3.88 7.72
CA GLY A 143 -16.07 3.25 6.90
C GLY A 143 -15.43 2.48 5.74
N ARG A 144 -16.09 1.41 5.26
CA ARG A 144 -15.64 0.60 4.11
C ARG A 144 -15.17 1.43 2.90
N GLN A 145 -15.72 2.63 2.75
CA GLN A 145 -15.41 3.52 1.63
C GLN A 145 -14.04 4.21 1.77
N ASN A 146 -13.40 4.13 2.94
CA ASN A 146 -12.19 4.91 3.23
C ASN A 146 -11.02 4.06 3.77
N LEU A 147 -11.22 2.78 4.02
CA LEU A 147 -10.15 1.91 4.53
C LEU A 147 -9.03 1.76 3.51
N SER A 148 -9.35 1.67 2.22
CA SER A 148 -8.34 1.71 1.15
C SER A 148 -8.17 3.14 0.65
N ARG A 149 -7.01 3.73 0.87
CA ARG A 149 -6.70 5.11 0.47
C ARG A 149 -5.22 5.31 0.19
N VAL A 150 -4.94 6.31 -0.65
CA VAL A 150 -3.60 6.81 -0.92
C VAL A 150 -3.48 8.20 -0.29
N GLY A 151 -2.36 8.46 0.39
CA GLY A 151 -2.15 9.68 1.15
C GLY A 151 -2.96 9.73 2.45
N GLY A 152 -2.86 10.86 3.15
CA GLY A 152 -3.47 11.05 4.46
C GLY A 152 -2.76 10.29 5.57
N ALA A 153 -3.33 10.33 6.76
CA ALA A 153 -2.80 9.63 7.91
C ALA A 153 -3.32 8.20 7.99
N PRO A 154 -2.49 7.24 8.38
CA PRO A 154 -2.95 5.87 8.59
C PRO A 154 -3.97 5.80 9.74
N SER A 155 -5.01 4.98 9.58
CA SER A 155 -5.89 4.58 10.66
C SER A 155 -5.42 3.22 11.15
N TRP A 156 -4.70 3.23 12.25
CA TRP A 156 -4.05 2.04 12.77
C TRP A 156 -5.04 1.06 13.39
N VAL A 157 -4.97 -0.21 12.98
CA VAL A 157 -5.77 -1.30 13.59
C VAL A 157 -5.29 -1.59 15.00
N GLN A 158 -3.97 -1.57 15.22
CA GLN A 158 -3.37 -1.81 16.54
C GLN A 158 -2.73 -0.52 17.05
N SER A 159 -1.44 -0.34 16.88
CA SER A 159 -0.68 0.83 17.30
C SER A 159 0.07 1.45 16.14
N ALA A 160 0.37 2.74 16.26
CA ALA A 160 1.17 3.43 15.26
C ALA A 160 2.57 2.81 15.19
N ASP A 161 2.93 2.35 14.00
CA ASP A 161 4.21 1.70 13.73
C ASP A 161 4.78 2.23 12.40
N TYR A 162 5.67 3.22 12.50
CA TYR A 162 6.35 3.81 11.36
C TYR A 162 7.73 3.18 11.22
N PRO A 163 7.99 2.39 10.15
CA PRO A 163 9.28 1.77 9.97
C PRO A 163 10.37 2.81 9.66
N ALA A 164 11.57 2.58 10.15
CA ALA A 164 12.74 3.31 9.71
C ALA A 164 13.21 2.79 8.34
N CYS A 165 13.61 3.70 7.47
CA CYS A 165 14.21 3.35 6.18
C CYS A 165 15.50 2.54 6.41
N PRO A 166 15.68 1.37 5.79
CA PRO A 166 16.88 0.55 6.01
C PRO A 166 18.18 1.21 5.51
N ASP A 167 18.09 2.18 4.59
CA ASP A 167 19.26 2.87 4.05
C ASP A 167 19.68 4.09 4.88
N CYS A 168 18.75 4.97 5.26
CA CYS A 168 19.08 6.22 5.96
C CYS A 168 18.63 6.26 7.43
N GLN A 169 17.92 5.24 7.91
CA GLN A 169 17.42 5.13 9.29
C GLN A 169 16.45 6.25 9.73
N GLN A 170 15.91 7.02 8.78
CA GLN A 170 14.86 7.99 9.06
C GLN A 170 13.49 7.33 9.01
N ASP A 171 12.54 7.85 9.79
CA ASP A 171 11.16 7.40 9.75
C ASP A 171 10.57 7.61 8.35
N MET A 172 9.94 6.58 7.81
CA MET A 172 9.33 6.63 6.50
C MET A 172 7.96 7.29 6.55
N ALA A 173 7.62 8.05 5.51
CA ALA A 173 6.30 8.66 5.39
C ALA A 173 5.24 7.60 5.00
N ALA A 174 4.11 7.56 5.71
CA ALA A 174 2.97 6.74 5.30
C ALA A 174 2.35 7.32 4.01
N VAL A 175 2.16 6.47 3.01
CA VAL A 175 1.66 6.90 1.69
C VAL A 175 0.40 6.16 1.24
N MET A 176 0.11 5.00 1.80
CA MET A 176 -1.07 4.24 1.42
C MET A 176 -1.51 3.31 2.55
N GLN A 177 -2.81 3.10 2.63
CA GLN A 177 -3.44 2.05 3.42
C GLN A 177 -4.35 1.24 2.51
N LEU A 178 -4.29 -0.08 2.62
CA LEU A 178 -5.16 -0.99 1.88
C LEU A 178 -5.87 -1.93 2.83
N ASP A 179 -7.18 -1.93 2.74
CA ASP A 179 -8.05 -2.86 3.46
C ASP A 179 -7.91 -4.30 2.91
N SER A 180 -8.36 -5.25 3.69
CA SER A 180 -8.61 -6.64 3.26
C SER A 180 -9.74 -6.73 2.23
N GLY A 181 -9.94 -7.92 1.66
CA GLY A 181 -10.90 -8.14 0.58
C GLY A 181 -10.35 -7.70 -0.78
N LEU A 182 -9.03 -7.79 -0.99
CA LEU A 182 -8.46 -7.53 -2.31
C LEU A 182 -8.78 -8.69 -3.26
N PRO A 183 -9.37 -8.42 -4.43
CA PRO A 183 -9.78 -9.49 -5.34
C PRO A 183 -8.56 -10.25 -5.86
N GLN A 184 -8.69 -11.58 -5.92
CA GLN A 184 -7.71 -12.48 -6.51
C GLN A 184 -8.16 -12.97 -7.90
N ALA A 185 -7.22 -13.35 -8.73
CA ALA A 185 -7.47 -13.76 -10.11
C ALA A 185 -8.30 -15.07 -10.23
N ASP A 186 -8.31 -15.87 -9.18
CA ASP A 186 -9.09 -17.10 -9.07
C ASP A 186 -10.53 -16.86 -8.55
N GLY A 187 -10.90 -15.63 -8.29
CA GLY A 187 -12.20 -15.23 -7.73
C GLY A 187 -12.25 -15.22 -6.22
N GLY A 188 -11.14 -15.52 -5.53
CA GLY A 188 -10.99 -15.38 -4.09
C GLY A 188 -10.74 -13.92 -3.66
N GLU A 189 -10.54 -13.76 -2.36
CA GLU A 189 -10.19 -12.49 -1.74
C GLU A 189 -8.94 -12.65 -0.88
N TRP A 190 -8.02 -11.70 -1.00
CA TRP A 190 -6.86 -11.61 -0.11
C TRP A 190 -7.21 -10.86 1.17
N LEU A 191 -6.87 -11.45 2.30
CA LEU A 191 -7.02 -10.82 3.60
C LEU A 191 -5.65 -10.58 4.25
N TRP A 192 -5.49 -9.43 4.87
CA TRP A 192 -4.35 -9.14 5.74
C TRP A 192 -4.62 -9.76 7.11
N GLY A 193 -3.99 -10.92 7.38
CA GLY A 193 -4.30 -11.71 8.55
C GLY A 193 -5.78 -12.12 8.59
N SER A 194 -6.48 -11.79 9.66
CA SER A 194 -7.90 -12.11 9.86
C SER A 194 -8.87 -11.05 9.29
N GLY A 195 -8.38 -10.09 8.51
CA GLY A 195 -9.21 -9.01 7.95
C GLY A 195 -8.74 -7.61 8.35
N GLY A 196 -7.43 -7.43 8.49
CA GLY A 196 -6.79 -6.16 8.82
C GLY A 196 -6.50 -5.26 7.65
N CYS A 197 -5.50 -4.40 7.81
CA CYS A 197 -5.05 -3.44 6.81
C CYS A 197 -3.54 -3.54 6.56
N ASN A 198 -3.13 -3.36 5.31
CA ASN A 198 -1.75 -3.10 4.94
C ASN A 198 -1.47 -1.60 4.97
N TYR A 199 -0.30 -1.23 5.44
CA TYR A 199 0.23 0.13 5.46
C TYR A 199 1.50 0.17 4.63
N THR A 200 1.55 1.09 3.69
CA THR A 200 2.71 1.29 2.81
C THR A 200 3.35 2.63 3.12
N PHE A 201 4.67 2.62 3.17
CA PHE A 201 5.52 3.76 3.51
C PHE A 201 6.50 4.04 2.39
N TRP A 202 6.99 5.28 2.34
CA TRP A 202 7.93 5.75 1.33
C TRP A 202 9.03 6.61 1.93
N CYS A 203 10.26 6.35 1.52
CA CYS A 203 11.41 7.21 1.75
C CYS A 203 11.82 7.81 0.40
N PRO A 204 11.56 9.09 0.12
CA PRO A 204 11.87 9.73 -1.16
C PRO A 204 13.37 9.82 -1.42
N ASP A 205 14.17 10.09 -0.39
CA ASP A 205 15.62 10.27 -0.51
C ASP A 205 16.34 8.98 -0.93
N CYS A 206 15.90 7.84 -0.38
CA CYS A 206 16.50 6.53 -0.68
C CYS A 206 15.75 5.76 -1.76
N ARG A 207 14.56 6.22 -2.15
CA ARG A 207 13.64 5.51 -3.06
C ARG A 207 13.35 4.09 -2.59
N VAL A 208 13.03 3.98 -1.31
CA VAL A 208 12.67 2.73 -0.64
C VAL A 208 11.21 2.80 -0.20
N SER A 209 10.44 1.79 -0.55
CA SER A 209 9.14 1.56 0.10
C SER A 209 9.24 0.51 1.18
N GLY A 210 8.46 0.69 2.24
CA GLY A 210 8.26 -0.27 3.31
C GLY A 210 6.79 -0.61 3.44
N GLN A 211 6.48 -1.79 3.92
CA GLN A 211 5.12 -2.17 4.19
C GLN A 211 5.02 -3.15 5.36
N LEU A 212 3.96 -3.01 6.10
CA LEU A 212 3.54 -3.93 7.15
C LEU A 212 2.00 -4.04 7.13
N TRP A 213 1.47 -5.01 7.82
CA TRP A 213 0.02 -5.10 8.03
C TRP A 213 -0.30 -5.34 9.50
N GLN A 214 -1.49 -4.97 9.88
CA GLN A 214 -2.04 -5.18 11.22
C GLN A 214 -3.45 -5.76 11.10
N CYS A 215 -3.79 -6.67 11.99
CA CYS A 215 -5.16 -7.19 12.15
C CYS A 215 -5.53 -7.26 13.63
N THR A 216 -6.81 -7.47 13.91
CA THR A 216 -7.35 -7.69 15.28
C THR A 216 -7.29 -9.16 15.64
#